data_c522fba9ce5872b2b2c69c9859e71305
#
_entry.id   c522fba9ce5872b2b2c69c9859e71305
#
_cell.length_a   1.000
_cell.length_b   1.000
_cell.length_c   1.000
_cell.angle_alpha   90.00
_cell.angle_beta   90.00
_cell.angle_gamma   90.00
#
_symmetry.space_group_name_H-M   'P 1'
#
loop_
_entity.id
_entity.type
_entity.pdbx_description
1 polymer ?
#
loop_
_entity_poly.entity_id
_entity_poly.type
_entity_poly.pdbx_seq_one_letter_code
_entity_poly.pdbx_strand_id
1 'polypeptide(L)'
;EFLLAFPKSHALATRGTPRIADLKGEALLLLEEGHCLRDHALEACKLRDSQVTVPYQATSLTTIVQMVANGIGITLLPQMAVGAGIASSTDLVIKPFKQAKVTRRIGLMWRKKTPRTVEFRQLGDVISGLIEM
;
A
#
# COMPACT_ATOMS: atom_id res chain seq x y z
N GLU A 1 6.90 0.57 3.37
CA GLU A 1 6.14 -0.67 3.61
C GLU A 1 4.71 -0.59 3.08
N PHE A 2 4.11 -1.78 2.85
CA PHE A 2 2.66 -1.92 2.73
C PHE A 2 2.09 -2.45 4.05
N LEU A 3 0.98 -1.87 4.45
CA LEU A 3 0.23 -2.24 5.64
C LEU A 3 -1.12 -2.81 5.22
N LEU A 4 -1.61 -3.79 5.98
CA LEU A 4 -2.94 -4.35 5.78
C LEU A 4 -3.96 -3.50 6.52
N ALA A 5 -5.02 -3.07 5.82
CA ALA A 5 -6.13 -2.31 6.38
C ALA A 5 -7.45 -3.07 6.24
N PHE A 6 -8.20 -3.14 7.31
CA PHE A 6 -9.48 -3.85 7.39
C PHE A 6 -10.38 -3.25 8.48
N PRO A 7 -11.71 -3.45 8.41
CA PRO A 7 -12.61 -2.93 9.43
C PRO A 7 -12.44 -3.65 10.77
N LYS A 8 -12.77 -2.96 11.86
CA LYS A 8 -12.72 -3.54 13.23
C LYS A 8 -13.55 -4.82 13.39
N SER A 9 -14.62 -4.96 12.62
CA SER A 9 -15.49 -6.13 12.61
C SER A 9 -14.90 -7.34 11.87
N HIS A 10 -13.80 -7.17 11.16
CA HIS A 10 -13.17 -8.25 10.39
C HIS A 10 -12.53 -9.29 11.32
N ALA A 11 -12.54 -10.56 10.90
CA ALA A 11 -11.95 -11.66 11.67
C ALA A 11 -10.47 -11.48 12.00
N LEU A 12 -9.73 -10.77 11.15
CA LEU A 12 -8.31 -10.43 11.39
C LEU A 12 -8.09 -9.43 12.53
N ALA A 13 -9.14 -8.73 12.98
CA ALA A 13 -9.01 -7.76 14.07
C ALA A 13 -8.64 -8.43 15.40
N THR A 14 -9.16 -9.63 15.65
CA THR A 14 -8.91 -10.43 16.87
C THR A 14 -7.70 -11.34 16.76
N ARG A 15 -7.14 -11.50 15.57
CA ARG A 15 -5.91 -12.25 15.33
C ARG A 15 -4.69 -11.35 15.60
N GLY A 16 -3.54 -11.98 15.82
CA GLY A 16 -2.26 -11.29 15.97
C GLY A 16 -1.82 -10.55 14.72
N THR A 17 -0.51 -10.47 14.50
CA THR A 17 0.07 -9.86 13.31
C THR A 17 -0.26 -10.66 12.06
N PRO A 18 -0.89 -10.06 11.03
CA PRO A 18 -1.30 -10.77 9.82
C PRO A 18 -0.10 -11.27 9.02
N ARG A 19 -0.32 -12.36 8.30
CA ARG A 19 0.64 -12.92 7.34
C ARG A 19 0.08 -12.76 5.92
N ILE A 20 0.95 -12.78 4.92
CA ILE A 20 0.52 -12.74 3.50
C ILE A 20 -0.44 -13.89 3.19
N ALA A 21 -0.24 -15.06 3.81
CA ALA A 21 -1.14 -16.21 3.63
C ALA A 21 -2.57 -15.94 4.11
N ASP A 22 -2.76 -15.01 5.03
CA ASP A 22 -4.08 -14.65 5.55
C ASP A 22 -4.91 -13.83 4.53
N LEU A 23 -4.29 -13.33 3.45
CA LEU A 23 -4.98 -12.66 2.35
C LEU A 23 -5.72 -13.63 1.42
N LYS A 24 -5.38 -14.92 1.49
CA LYS A 24 -5.96 -15.94 0.62
C LYS A 24 -7.44 -16.14 0.95
N GLY A 25 -8.27 -15.98 -0.06
CA GLY A 25 -9.73 -16.10 0.10
C GLY A 25 -10.43 -14.83 0.59
N GLU A 26 -9.68 -13.77 0.92
CA GLU A 26 -10.25 -12.49 1.32
C GLU A 26 -10.64 -11.63 0.10
N ALA A 27 -11.64 -10.78 0.30
CA ALA A 27 -12.03 -9.77 -0.69
C ALA A 27 -11.02 -8.61 -0.65
N LEU A 28 -10.02 -8.65 -1.51
CA LEU A 28 -8.97 -7.65 -1.59
C LEU A 28 -9.39 -6.53 -2.54
N LEU A 29 -9.55 -5.32 -2.03
CA LEU A 29 -9.85 -4.13 -2.82
C LEU A 29 -8.53 -3.50 -3.30
N LEU A 30 -8.40 -3.30 -4.60
CA LEU A 30 -7.21 -2.74 -5.23
C LEU A 30 -7.59 -1.61 -6.18
N LEU A 31 -6.61 -0.79 -6.52
CA LEU A 31 -6.73 0.16 -7.61
C LEU A 31 -6.93 -0.57 -8.94
N GLU A 32 -7.52 0.12 -9.91
CA GLU A 32 -7.72 -0.40 -11.27
C GLU A 32 -6.41 -0.84 -11.93
N GLU A 33 -6.52 -1.72 -12.90
CA GLU A 33 -5.39 -2.11 -13.73
C GLU A 33 -4.72 -0.91 -14.39
N GLY A 34 -3.40 -0.92 -14.48
CA GLY A 34 -2.60 0.20 -14.99
C GLY A 34 -2.13 1.16 -13.89
N HIS A 35 -2.65 1.08 -12.68
CA HIS A 35 -2.08 1.79 -11.54
C HIS A 35 -0.89 1.03 -10.97
N CYS A 36 0.30 1.63 -11.02
CA CYS A 36 1.52 1.00 -10.53
C CYS A 36 1.45 0.58 -9.04
N LEU A 37 0.63 1.26 -8.24
CA LEU A 37 0.44 0.90 -6.84
C LEU A 37 -0.24 -0.47 -6.67
N ARG A 38 -1.17 -0.85 -7.57
CA ARG A 38 -1.77 -2.18 -7.62
C ARG A 38 -0.71 -3.24 -7.85
N ASP A 39 0.07 -3.08 -8.92
CA ASP A 39 1.09 -4.04 -9.31
C ASP A 39 2.16 -4.18 -8.22
N HIS A 40 2.60 -3.07 -7.64
CA HIS A 40 3.55 -3.08 -6.53
C HIS A 40 3.01 -3.76 -5.27
N ALA A 41 1.73 -3.61 -4.96
CA ALA A 41 1.12 -4.28 -3.81
C ALA A 41 1.07 -5.80 -4.01
N LEU A 42 0.66 -6.26 -5.19
CA LEU A 42 0.64 -7.69 -5.53
C LEU A 42 2.05 -8.29 -5.56
N GLU A 43 3.01 -7.60 -6.17
CA GLU A 43 4.41 -8.02 -6.22
C GLU A 43 5.02 -8.11 -4.82
N ALA A 44 4.83 -7.11 -3.99
CA ALA A 44 5.36 -7.07 -2.62
C ALA A 44 4.82 -8.21 -1.76
N CYS A 45 3.57 -8.61 -1.98
CA CYS A 45 2.96 -9.77 -1.33
C CYS A 45 3.24 -11.09 -2.07
N LYS A 46 3.96 -11.05 -3.20
CA LYS A 46 4.19 -12.23 -4.07
C LYS A 46 2.88 -12.93 -4.46
N LEU A 47 1.85 -12.16 -4.70
CA LEU A 47 0.54 -12.63 -5.10
C LEU A 47 0.36 -12.47 -6.62
N ARG A 48 -0.33 -13.44 -7.22
CA ARG A 48 -0.83 -13.34 -8.59
C ARG A 48 -2.31 -12.99 -8.56
N ASP A 49 -2.82 -12.35 -9.59
CA ASP A 49 -4.25 -12.04 -9.73
C ASP A 49 -5.15 -13.28 -9.52
N SER A 50 -4.68 -14.45 -9.97
CA SER A 50 -5.40 -15.72 -9.77
C SER A 50 -5.48 -16.23 -8.33
N GLN A 51 -4.70 -15.64 -7.41
CA GLN A 51 -4.61 -16.07 -6.01
C GLN A 51 -5.43 -15.19 -5.06
N VAL A 52 -5.95 -14.09 -5.56
CA VAL A 52 -6.73 -13.10 -4.79
C VAL A 52 -8.10 -12.91 -5.44
N THR A 53 -9.09 -12.67 -4.61
CA THR A 53 -10.40 -12.24 -5.08
C THR A 53 -10.44 -10.73 -5.05
N VAL A 54 -10.57 -10.09 -6.22
CA VAL A 54 -10.66 -8.63 -6.35
C VAL A 54 -12.06 -8.28 -6.83
N PRO A 55 -13.05 -8.19 -5.90
CA PRO A 55 -14.45 -7.99 -6.27
C PRO A 55 -14.72 -6.57 -6.76
N TYR A 56 -13.95 -5.60 -6.31
CA TYR A 56 -14.11 -4.19 -6.65
C TYR A 56 -12.76 -3.53 -6.86
N GLN A 57 -12.76 -2.56 -7.78
CA GLN A 57 -11.62 -1.71 -8.10
C GLN A 57 -12.06 -0.25 -8.04
N ALA A 58 -11.13 0.64 -7.77
CA ALA A 58 -11.36 2.08 -7.77
C ALA A 58 -10.16 2.80 -8.35
N THR A 59 -10.39 4.01 -8.85
CA THR A 59 -9.35 4.88 -9.39
C THR A 59 -8.57 5.63 -8.30
N SER A 60 -9.10 5.67 -7.08
CA SER A 60 -8.57 6.44 -5.96
C SER A 60 -8.37 5.59 -4.72
N LEU A 61 -7.21 5.72 -4.09
CA LEU A 61 -6.91 5.05 -2.83
C LEU A 61 -7.84 5.52 -1.70
N THR A 62 -8.24 6.78 -1.71
CA THR A 62 -9.21 7.33 -0.75
C THR A 62 -10.56 6.64 -0.86
N THR A 63 -11.02 6.37 -2.09
CA THR A 63 -12.27 5.63 -2.33
C THR A 63 -12.17 4.22 -1.77
N ILE A 64 -11.06 3.52 -2.01
CA ILE A 64 -10.81 2.19 -1.45
C ILE A 64 -10.86 2.21 0.08
N VAL A 65 -10.22 3.18 0.72
CA VAL A 65 -10.25 3.33 2.18
C VAL A 65 -11.68 3.46 2.70
N GLN A 66 -12.54 4.25 2.04
CA GLN A 66 -13.94 4.40 2.42
C GLN A 66 -14.74 3.11 2.20
N MET A 67 -14.48 2.39 1.12
CA MET A 67 -15.12 1.09 0.86
C MET A 67 -14.77 0.08 1.96
N VAL A 68 -13.49 -0.01 2.33
CA VAL A 68 -13.03 -0.89 3.42
C VAL A 68 -13.63 -0.47 4.76
N ALA A 69 -13.70 0.83 5.05
CA ALA A 69 -14.34 1.36 6.26
C ALA A 69 -15.81 0.97 6.37
N ASN A 70 -16.49 0.81 5.22
CA ASN A 70 -17.87 0.34 5.15
C ASN A 70 -18.01 -1.20 5.10
N GLY A 71 -16.93 -1.94 5.32
CA GLY A 71 -16.96 -3.39 5.45
C GLY A 71 -16.98 -4.18 4.13
N ILE A 72 -16.66 -3.55 3.00
CA ILE A 72 -16.73 -4.20 1.68
C ILE A 72 -15.58 -5.20 1.47
N GLY A 73 -14.47 -5.06 2.20
CA GLY A 73 -13.31 -5.96 2.08
C GLY A 73 -12.13 -5.44 2.88
N ILE A 74 -10.95 -5.84 2.45
CA ILE A 74 -9.66 -5.42 3.01
C ILE A 74 -8.78 -4.80 1.93
N THR A 75 -7.73 -4.09 2.29
CA THR A 75 -6.82 -3.50 1.31
C THR A 75 -5.39 -3.38 1.84
N LEU A 76 -4.48 -3.06 0.93
CA LEU A 76 -3.08 -2.80 1.20
C LEU A 76 -2.81 -1.30 1.04
N LEU A 77 -2.33 -0.66 2.09
CA LEU A 77 -2.02 0.77 2.10
C LEU A 77 -0.51 0.99 2.21
N PRO A 78 0.07 1.88 1.40
CA PRO A 78 1.44 2.32 1.65
C PRO A 78 1.54 3.03 3.00
N GLN A 79 2.56 2.72 3.77
CA GLN A 79 2.82 3.38 5.06
C GLN A 79 2.87 4.91 4.92
N MET A 80 3.41 5.43 3.82
CA MET A 80 3.44 6.87 3.53
C MET A 80 2.03 7.48 3.45
N ALA A 81 1.07 6.76 2.83
CA ALA A 81 -0.31 7.23 2.73
C ALA A 81 -1.00 7.23 4.11
N VAL A 82 -0.71 6.21 4.92
CA VAL A 82 -1.21 6.14 6.30
C VAL A 82 -0.62 7.28 7.14
N GLY A 83 0.69 7.53 7.04
CA GLY A 83 1.36 8.65 7.70
C GLY A 83 0.85 10.02 7.26
N ALA A 84 0.41 10.14 6.01
CA ALA A 84 -0.26 11.34 5.48
C ALA A 84 -1.74 11.46 5.89
N GLY A 85 -2.27 10.54 6.69
CA GLY A 85 -3.61 10.63 7.24
C GLY A 85 -4.73 10.10 6.36
N ILE A 86 -4.45 9.27 5.35
CA ILE A 86 -5.48 8.77 4.42
C ILE A 86 -6.63 8.03 5.11
N ALA A 87 -6.38 7.44 6.26
CA ALA A 87 -7.36 6.68 7.05
C ALA A 87 -7.75 7.38 8.36
N SER A 88 -7.31 8.61 8.61
CA SER A 88 -7.49 9.32 9.88
C SER A 88 -8.95 9.57 10.28
N SER A 89 -9.84 9.65 9.30
CA SER A 89 -11.29 9.83 9.50
C SER A 89 -12.07 8.51 9.56
N THR A 90 -11.38 7.38 9.67
CA THR A 90 -11.98 6.04 9.66
C THR A 90 -11.61 5.24 10.90
N ASP A 91 -12.41 4.22 11.20
CA ASP A 91 -12.15 3.26 12.29
C ASP A 91 -11.42 2.00 11.81
N LEU A 92 -10.62 2.11 10.76
CA LEU A 92 -9.87 0.98 10.24
C LEU A 92 -8.81 0.50 11.21
N VAL A 93 -8.63 -0.81 11.26
CA VAL A 93 -7.45 -1.44 11.87
C VAL A 93 -6.38 -1.55 10.80
N ILE A 94 -5.19 -1.04 11.10
CA ILE A 94 -4.06 -1.04 10.19
C ILE A 94 -2.90 -1.76 10.86
N LYS A 95 -2.42 -2.83 10.25
CA LYS A 95 -1.36 -3.67 10.81
C LYS A 95 -0.25 -3.96 9.78
N PRO A 96 1.01 -3.97 10.20
CA PRO A 96 2.08 -4.50 9.36
C PRO A 96 1.96 -6.01 9.21
N PHE A 97 2.57 -6.56 8.18
CA PHE A 97 2.70 -8.00 8.01
C PHE A 97 3.79 -8.58 8.91
N LYS A 98 3.61 -9.85 9.31
CA LYS A 98 4.63 -10.59 10.04
C LYS A 98 5.90 -10.81 9.21
N GLN A 99 5.75 -10.99 7.90
CA GLN A 99 6.86 -11.09 6.97
C GLN A 99 7.55 -9.73 6.84
N ALA A 100 8.85 -9.69 7.08
CA ALA A 100 9.65 -8.53 6.79
C ALA A 100 9.63 -8.22 5.28
N LYS A 101 9.62 -6.93 4.94
CA LYS A 101 9.83 -6.43 3.57
C LYS A 101 8.68 -6.61 2.58
N VAL A 102 7.43 -6.52 3.03
CA VAL A 102 6.32 -6.21 2.11
C VAL A 102 6.44 -4.74 1.74
N THR A 103 7.36 -4.43 0.82
CA THR A 103 7.77 -3.04 0.52
C THR A 103 7.80 -2.76 -0.97
N ARG A 104 7.75 -1.49 -1.33
CA ARG A 104 8.10 -0.99 -2.65
C ARG A 104 9.24 0.02 -2.54
N ARG A 105 9.99 0.19 -3.60
CA ARG A 105 11.00 1.24 -3.71
C ARG A 105 10.42 2.45 -4.42
N ILE A 106 10.73 3.61 -3.90
CA ILE A 106 10.48 4.90 -4.56
C ILE A 106 11.84 5.54 -4.82
N GLY A 107 12.04 6.02 -6.03
CA GLY A 107 13.33 6.60 -6.40
C GLY A 107 13.19 7.70 -7.44
N LEU A 108 14.22 8.50 -7.56
CA LEU A 108 14.35 9.50 -8.62
C LEU A 108 15.08 8.88 -9.80
N MET A 109 14.59 9.15 -10.99
CA MET A 109 15.24 8.78 -12.25
C MET A 109 15.41 9.99 -13.15
N TRP A 110 16.55 10.07 -13.80
CA TRP A 110 16.85 11.10 -14.81
C TRP A 110 17.68 10.54 -15.96
N ARG A 111 17.73 11.29 -17.05
CA ARG A 111 18.51 10.89 -18.22
C ARG A 111 20.01 10.85 -17.88
N LYS A 112 20.70 9.76 -18.22
CA LYS A 112 22.12 9.52 -17.93
C LYS A 112 23.05 10.67 -18.40
N LYS A 113 22.73 11.32 -19.53
CA LYS A 113 23.53 12.39 -20.13
C LYS A 113 22.99 13.80 -19.84
N THR A 114 22.17 13.99 -18.80
CA THR A 114 21.72 15.33 -18.44
C THR A 114 22.85 16.17 -17.84
N PRO A 115 22.98 17.46 -18.23
CA PRO A 115 23.95 18.35 -17.58
C PRO A 115 23.58 18.70 -16.13
N ARG A 116 22.32 18.42 -15.71
CA ARG A 116 21.77 18.75 -14.40
C ARG A 116 21.85 17.62 -13.37
N THR A 117 22.80 16.73 -13.51
CA THR A 117 22.94 15.56 -12.59
C THR A 117 23.18 16.01 -11.14
N VAL A 118 23.93 17.10 -10.95
CA VAL A 118 24.24 17.62 -9.60
C VAL A 118 22.96 18.10 -8.91
N GLU A 119 22.13 18.88 -9.60
CA GLU A 119 20.87 19.39 -9.05
C GLU A 119 19.88 18.26 -8.75
N PHE A 120 19.82 17.22 -9.59
CA PHE A 120 18.97 16.07 -9.33
C PHE A 120 19.43 15.26 -8.12
N ARG A 121 20.72 15.14 -7.88
CA ARG A 121 21.26 14.52 -6.65
C ARG A 121 20.92 15.34 -5.42
N GLN A 122 21.15 16.65 -5.46
CA GLN A 122 20.78 17.55 -4.36
C GLN A 122 19.29 17.48 -4.03
N LEU A 123 18.42 17.45 -5.06
CA LEU A 123 16.99 17.24 -4.87
C LEU A 123 16.70 15.90 -4.19
N GLY A 124 17.39 14.84 -4.61
CA GLY A 124 17.27 13.51 -4.00
C GLY A 124 17.64 13.51 -2.53
N ASP A 125 18.73 14.18 -2.17
CA ASP A 125 19.21 14.29 -0.79
C ASP A 125 18.18 15.05 0.09
N VAL A 126 17.62 16.14 -0.43
CA VAL A 126 16.56 16.90 0.26
C VAL A 126 15.31 16.04 0.48
N ILE A 127 14.84 15.35 -0.55
CA ILE A 127 13.65 14.48 -0.45
C ILE A 127 13.89 13.34 0.53
N SER A 128 15.06 12.69 0.47
CA SER A 128 15.40 11.60 1.40
C SER A 128 15.42 12.10 2.85
N GLY A 129 16.01 13.25 3.12
CA GLY A 129 16.03 13.83 4.45
C GLY A 129 14.64 14.19 4.99
N LEU A 130 13.68 14.54 4.12
CA LEU A 130 12.30 14.79 4.53
C LEU A 130 11.51 13.52 4.86
N ILE A 131 11.87 12.38 4.26
CA ILE A 131 11.19 11.10 4.47
C ILE A 131 11.70 10.40 5.73
N GLU A 132 12.96 10.62 6.09
CA GLU A 132 13.58 10.03 7.30
C GLU A 132 13.18 10.75 8.61
N MET A 133 12.60 11.93 8.48
CA MET A 133 12.05 12.65 9.64
C MET A 133 10.65 12.14 10.01
#